data_96c1c4ee7460f188b6456d5d0696dc97
#
_entry.id   96c1c4ee7460f188b6456d5d0696dc97
#
_cell.length_a   1.000
_cell.length_b   1.000
_cell.length_c   1.000
_cell.angle_alpha   90.00
_cell.angle_beta   90.00
_cell.angle_gamma   90.00
#
_symmetry.space_group_name_H-M   'P 1'
#
loop_
_entity.id
_entity.type
_entity.pdbx_description
1 polymer ?
#
loop_
_entity_poly.entity_id
_entity_poly.type
_entity_poly.pdbx_seq_one_letter_code
_entity_poly.pdbx_strand_id
1 'polypeptide(L)'
;LHLLSRRQRQMCIRDRDEGSFSRAIMSALAKEYNFSLSTPFKDYPDDIKDMIINGTKGRSVKVHYKGQRGVGEYDIAFEGLIHNMEKRYRETYSDSAKQQYEEFMRIRPCKSCHGQRLKPSSLAVTIADKNIYQITDMSIVKLKKFLDELELTDRQKFIGAEILKEIKARIQFLMDVGLDYLSLSRATGTLSGGEAQRIRLATQIGSGLVGVAYILDEPSIGLHQRDNDKLLGTLIHLRDLGNSVIVVEHDEDTMRAADYIVDIGPGAGRNGGEVVATGTAADIMACKDSLTGAYL
;
A
#
# COMPACT_ATOMS: atom_id res chain seq x y z
N LEU A 1 -6.19 2.28 22.72
CA LEU A 1 -7.12 3.03 23.62
C LEU A 1 -6.63 4.45 23.90
N HIS A 2 -5.32 4.67 24.16
CA HIS A 2 -4.75 6.01 24.42
C HIS A 2 -4.76 6.95 23.21
N LEU A 3 -4.67 6.44 21.99
CA LEU A 3 -4.72 7.23 20.75
C LEU A 3 -6.15 7.76 20.46
N LEU A 4 -7.18 6.98 20.77
CA LEU A 4 -8.58 7.42 20.65
C LEU A 4 -8.90 8.60 21.58
N SER A 5 -8.36 8.63 22.81
CA SER A 5 -8.60 9.71 23.77
C SER A 5 -7.95 11.05 23.37
N ARG A 6 -6.77 11.05 22.73
CA ARG A 6 -6.13 12.25 22.19
C ARG A 6 -6.85 12.82 20.98
N ARG A 7 -7.33 11.96 20.06
CA ARG A 7 -8.05 12.36 18.85
C ARG A 7 -9.47 12.86 19.17
N GLN A 8 -10.15 12.26 20.15
CA GLN A 8 -11.40 12.81 20.69
C GLN A 8 -11.22 14.23 21.28
N ARG A 9 -10.09 14.51 21.95
CA ARG A 9 -9.77 15.86 22.43
C ARG A 9 -9.59 16.86 21.29
N GLN A 10 -9.03 16.48 20.16
CA GLN A 10 -8.86 17.37 19.00
C GLN A 10 -10.20 17.69 18.33
N MET A 11 -11.12 16.74 18.18
CA MET A 11 -12.49 17.02 17.73
C MET A 11 -13.22 17.94 18.70
N CYS A 12 -13.15 17.68 20.01
CA CYS A 12 -13.74 18.55 21.03
C CYS A 12 -13.12 19.96 21.08
N ILE A 13 -11.83 20.13 20.73
CA ILE A 13 -11.16 21.44 20.71
C ILE A 13 -11.64 22.27 19.50
N ARG A 14 -11.83 21.63 18.35
CA ARG A 14 -12.31 22.31 17.13
C ARG A 14 -13.79 22.74 17.23
N ASP A 15 -14.60 22.00 17.99
CA ASP A 15 -16.00 22.31 18.27
C ASP A 15 -16.16 23.28 19.46
N ARG A 16 -15.08 23.75 20.09
CA ARG A 16 -15.07 24.71 21.19
C ARG A 16 -15.21 26.17 20.75
N ASP A 17 -15.12 26.47 19.47
CA ASP A 17 -15.41 27.81 18.99
C ASP A 17 -16.86 28.14 19.28
N GLU A 18 -17.07 29.11 20.16
CA GLU A 18 -18.39 29.53 20.69
C GLU A 18 -19.38 30.06 19.63
N GLY A 19 -18.97 30.10 18.37
CA GLY A 19 -19.77 30.51 17.23
C GLY A 19 -19.98 29.43 16.17
N SER A 20 -19.56 28.16 16.39
CA SER A 20 -19.71 27.16 15.37
C SER A 20 -21.12 26.56 15.33
N PHE A 21 -21.66 26.38 14.12
CA PHE A 21 -22.96 25.76 13.90
C PHE A 21 -23.02 24.30 14.44
N SER A 22 -21.93 23.58 14.35
CA SER A 22 -21.79 22.23 14.93
C SER A 22 -21.98 22.23 16.45
N ARG A 23 -21.45 23.24 17.14
CA ARG A 23 -21.63 23.37 18.59
C ARG A 23 -23.08 23.71 18.95
N ALA A 24 -23.73 24.54 18.14
CA ALA A 24 -25.15 24.84 18.35
C ALA A 24 -26.02 23.56 18.22
N ILE A 25 -25.74 22.71 17.25
CA ILE A 25 -26.40 21.39 17.10
C ILE A 25 -26.18 20.53 18.33
N MET A 26 -24.91 20.37 18.75
CA MET A 26 -24.57 19.54 19.92
C MET A 26 -25.19 20.08 21.21
N SER A 27 -25.27 21.42 21.37
CA SER A 27 -25.95 22.05 22.51
C SER A 27 -27.46 21.82 22.52
N ALA A 28 -28.10 21.87 21.34
CA ALA A 28 -29.51 21.56 21.19
C ALA A 28 -29.80 20.08 21.52
N LEU A 29 -28.97 19.16 21.04
CA LEU A 29 -29.06 17.73 21.36
C LEU A 29 -28.87 17.49 22.86
N ALA A 30 -27.85 18.13 23.48
CA ALA A 30 -27.59 18.00 24.91
C ALA A 30 -28.81 18.45 25.76
N LYS A 31 -29.49 19.52 25.34
CA LYS A 31 -30.71 20.02 26.00
C LYS A 31 -31.88 19.05 25.81
N GLU A 32 -32.15 18.62 24.58
CA GLU A 32 -33.29 17.77 24.25
C GLU A 32 -33.17 16.36 24.89
N TYR A 33 -31.98 15.79 24.87
CA TYR A 33 -31.72 14.44 25.39
C TYR A 33 -31.13 14.43 26.81
N ASN A 34 -31.07 15.58 27.47
CA ASN A 34 -30.68 15.77 28.86
C ASN A 34 -29.29 15.17 29.22
N PHE A 35 -28.27 15.49 28.42
CA PHE A 35 -26.88 15.12 28.70
C PHE A 35 -25.96 16.35 28.73
N SER A 36 -24.80 16.23 29.39
CA SER A 36 -23.84 17.32 29.49
C SER A 36 -22.68 17.16 28.51
N LEU A 37 -22.37 18.18 27.72
CA LEU A 37 -21.23 18.20 26.79
C LEU A 37 -19.86 18.12 27.50
N SER A 38 -19.81 18.33 28.81
CA SER A 38 -18.59 18.20 29.61
C SER A 38 -18.30 16.75 30.03
N THR A 39 -19.30 15.87 29.92
CA THR A 39 -19.13 14.44 30.25
C THR A 39 -18.24 13.76 29.19
N PRO A 40 -17.22 12.98 29.57
CA PRO A 40 -16.46 12.19 28.63
C PRO A 40 -17.33 11.21 27.85
N PHE A 41 -17.08 11.05 26.53
CA PHE A 41 -17.92 10.19 25.68
C PHE A 41 -18.07 8.75 26.18
N LYS A 42 -17.04 8.19 26.82
CA LYS A 42 -17.06 6.85 27.41
C LYS A 42 -18.11 6.67 28.52
N ASP A 43 -18.42 7.78 29.19
CA ASP A 43 -19.29 7.79 30.38
C ASP A 43 -20.76 8.10 30.05
N TYR A 44 -21.08 8.36 28.77
CA TYR A 44 -22.47 8.47 28.35
C TYR A 44 -23.22 7.14 28.36
N PRO A 45 -24.54 7.15 28.60
CA PRO A 45 -25.42 6.01 28.34
C PRO A 45 -25.33 5.56 26.87
N ASP A 46 -25.65 4.30 26.61
CA ASP A 46 -25.51 3.71 25.27
C ASP A 46 -26.45 4.31 24.23
N ASP A 47 -27.64 4.74 24.63
CA ASP A 47 -28.60 5.46 23.78
C ASP A 47 -28.07 6.82 23.32
N ILE A 48 -27.42 7.57 24.23
CA ILE A 48 -26.76 8.86 23.87
C ILE A 48 -25.57 8.61 22.97
N LYS A 49 -24.75 7.57 23.23
CA LYS A 49 -23.66 7.17 22.34
C LYS A 49 -24.13 6.82 20.94
N ASP A 50 -25.21 6.01 20.84
CA ASP A 50 -25.82 5.63 19.55
C ASP A 50 -26.33 6.85 18.79
N MET A 51 -27.03 7.73 19.47
CA MET A 51 -27.55 8.97 18.90
C MET A 51 -26.43 9.89 18.37
N ILE A 52 -25.35 10.06 19.12
CA ILE A 52 -24.21 10.88 18.69
C ILE A 52 -23.50 10.26 17.47
N ILE A 53 -23.35 8.95 17.46
CA ILE A 53 -22.65 8.22 16.38
C ILE A 53 -23.52 8.09 15.14
N ASN A 54 -24.78 7.62 15.30
CA ASN A 54 -25.66 7.20 14.20
C ASN A 54 -26.80 8.18 13.90
N GLY A 55 -26.95 9.25 14.72
CA GLY A 55 -27.95 10.28 14.52
C GLY A 55 -29.29 10.05 15.22
N THR A 56 -30.17 11.02 15.04
CA THR A 56 -31.51 11.06 15.70
C THR A 56 -32.55 10.22 14.98
N LYS A 57 -32.19 9.43 13.99
CA LYS A 57 -33.11 8.59 13.18
C LYS A 57 -34.30 9.37 12.62
N GLY A 58 -34.03 10.59 12.14
CA GLY A 58 -35.02 11.47 11.52
C GLY A 58 -35.80 12.37 12.50
N ARG A 59 -35.57 12.29 13.81
CA ARG A 59 -36.17 13.24 14.76
C ARG A 59 -35.44 14.56 14.68
N SER A 60 -36.18 15.66 14.40
CA SER A 60 -35.64 17.00 14.37
C SER A 60 -35.52 17.61 15.77
N VAL A 61 -34.46 18.36 15.99
CA VAL A 61 -34.24 19.16 17.19
C VAL A 61 -34.18 20.65 16.80
N LYS A 62 -34.70 21.52 17.66
CA LYS A 62 -34.64 22.98 17.44
C LYS A 62 -33.26 23.49 17.80
N VAL A 63 -32.56 24.00 16.81
CA VAL A 63 -31.20 24.54 16.95
C VAL A 63 -31.28 26.07 16.88
N HIS A 64 -30.95 26.74 17.97
CA HIS A 64 -30.78 28.19 17.99
C HIS A 64 -29.33 28.54 17.64
N TYR A 65 -29.12 29.22 16.54
CA TYR A 65 -27.78 29.60 16.09
C TYR A 65 -27.68 31.13 15.95
N LYS A 66 -26.63 31.69 16.57
CA LYS A 66 -26.26 33.10 16.44
C LYS A 66 -24.96 33.16 15.64
N GLY A 67 -25.09 33.46 14.37
CA GLY A 67 -23.93 33.64 13.47
C GLY A 67 -23.64 35.11 13.19
N GLN A 68 -22.60 35.35 12.39
CA GLN A 68 -22.23 36.74 11.99
C GLN A 68 -23.31 37.47 11.20
N ARG A 69 -24.28 36.77 10.59
CA ARG A 69 -25.38 37.32 9.75
C ARG A 69 -26.71 37.36 10.47
N GLY A 70 -26.79 37.06 11.77
CA GLY A 70 -28.04 37.12 12.54
C GLY A 70 -28.30 35.89 13.42
N VAL A 71 -29.46 35.87 14.06
CA VAL A 71 -29.97 34.77 14.89
C VAL A 71 -31.04 34.03 14.11
N GLY A 72 -30.97 32.70 14.06
CA GLY A 72 -31.97 31.86 13.41
C GLY A 72 -32.32 30.64 14.23
N GLU A 73 -33.55 30.15 14.06
CA GLU A 73 -33.98 28.84 14.55
C GLU A 73 -34.08 27.88 13.38
N TYR A 74 -33.55 26.66 13.56
CA TYR A 74 -33.53 25.64 12.54
C TYR A 74 -34.02 24.33 13.13
N ASP A 75 -34.94 23.66 12.45
CA ASP A 75 -35.33 22.28 12.78
C ASP A 75 -34.39 21.32 12.03
N ILE A 76 -33.50 20.65 12.76
CA ILE A 76 -32.46 19.81 12.18
C ILE A 76 -32.58 18.40 12.70
N ALA A 77 -32.71 17.45 11.78
CA ALA A 77 -32.48 16.02 12.09
C ALA A 77 -30.98 15.75 12.05
N PHE A 78 -30.40 15.43 13.19
CA PHE A 78 -28.98 15.16 13.27
C PHE A 78 -28.66 13.81 12.65
N GLU A 79 -27.84 13.80 11.60
CA GLU A 79 -27.51 12.59 10.81
C GLU A 79 -26.48 11.68 11.49
N GLY A 80 -25.88 12.11 12.61
CA GLY A 80 -24.81 11.40 13.30
C GLY A 80 -23.40 11.75 12.80
N LEU A 81 -22.41 11.48 13.65
CA LEU A 81 -21.03 11.80 13.34
C LEU A 81 -20.50 10.98 12.17
N ILE A 82 -20.82 9.67 12.12
CA ILE A 82 -20.32 8.79 11.06
C ILE A 82 -20.82 9.25 9.69
N HIS A 83 -22.13 9.45 9.56
CA HIS A 83 -22.73 9.86 8.29
C HIS A 83 -22.21 11.24 7.83
N ASN A 84 -22.06 12.18 8.78
CA ASN A 84 -21.53 13.51 8.49
C ASN A 84 -20.06 13.45 8.02
N MET A 85 -19.24 12.60 8.64
CA MET A 85 -17.84 12.40 8.22
C MET A 85 -17.76 11.73 6.84
N GLU A 86 -18.56 10.69 6.58
CA GLU A 86 -18.62 10.04 5.26
C GLU A 86 -19.06 11.00 4.16
N LYS A 87 -20.07 11.82 4.43
CA LYS A 87 -20.56 12.85 3.49
C LYS A 87 -19.46 13.86 3.18
N ARG A 88 -18.81 14.42 4.20
CA ARG A 88 -17.70 15.37 4.03
C ARG A 88 -16.52 14.76 3.31
N TYR A 89 -16.18 13.50 3.57
CA TYR A 89 -15.10 12.78 2.88
C TYR A 89 -15.40 12.63 1.38
N ARG A 90 -16.66 12.35 1.02
CA ARG A 90 -17.09 12.24 -0.39
C ARG A 90 -17.15 13.59 -1.11
N GLU A 91 -17.56 14.63 -0.42
CA GLU A 91 -17.79 15.97 -0.99
C GLU A 91 -16.53 16.85 -1.03
N THR A 92 -15.48 16.52 -0.27
CA THR A 92 -14.26 17.33 -0.27
C THR A 92 -13.38 17.04 -1.47
N TYR A 93 -12.87 18.10 -2.09
CA TYR A 93 -11.89 18.03 -3.18
C TYR A 93 -10.44 18.24 -2.67
N SER A 94 -10.26 18.57 -1.40
CA SER A 94 -8.94 18.78 -0.80
C SER A 94 -8.32 17.46 -0.32
N ASP A 95 -7.17 17.09 -0.87
CA ASP A 95 -6.44 15.89 -0.47
C ASP A 95 -6.01 15.92 1.00
N SER A 96 -5.62 17.11 1.50
CA SER A 96 -5.28 17.30 2.92
C SER A 96 -6.49 17.06 3.84
N ALA A 97 -7.69 17.50 3.45
CA ALA A 97 -8.90 17.23 4.20
C ALA A 97 -9.30 15.75 4.14
N LYS A 98 -9.15 15.09 2.98
CA LYS A 98 -9.37 13.64 2.86
C LYS A 98 -8.45 12.87 3.78
N GLN A 99 -7.17 13.18 3.78
CA GLN A 99 -6.17 12.53 4.65
C GLN A 99 -6.53 12.66 6.14
N GLN A 100 -7.04 13.83 6.56
CA GLN A 100 -7.52 14.02 7.93
C GLN A 100 -8.71 13.11 8.29
N TYR A 101 -9.65 12.88 7.35
CA TYR A 101 -10.76 11.96 7.57
C TYR A 101 -10.31 10.50 7.56
N GLU A 102 -9.36 10.14 6.70
CA GLU A 102 -8.77 8.79 6.62
C GLU A 102 -8.10 8.36 7.92
N GLU A 103 -7.57 9.30 8.70
CA GLU A 103 -7.02 9.01 10.05
C GLU A 103 -8.06 8.40 11.01
N PHE A 104 -9.34 8.67 10.80
CA PHE A 104 -10.45 8.10 11.60
C PHE A 104 -11.00 6.80 10.99
N MET A 105 -10.59 6.44 9.78
CA MET A 105 -11.04 5.25 9.09
C MET A 105 -10.12 4.06 9.40
N ARG A 106 -10.70 2.87 9.43
CA ARG A 106 -9.97 1.62 9.54
C ARG A 106 -10.36 0.71 8.39
N ILE A 107 -9.36 0.19 7.71
CA ILE A 107 -9.55 -0.85 6.71
C ILE A 107 -10.02 -2.12 7.42
N ARG A 108 -11.19 -2.59 7.08
CA ARG A 108 -11.75 -3.85 7.58
C ARG A 108 -12.21 -4.73 6.43
N PRO A 109 -12.12 -6.05 6.56
CA PRO A 109 -12.73 -6.95 5.59
C PRO A 109 -14.23 -6.68 5.44
N CYS A 110 -14.72 -6.74 4.22
CA CYS A 110 -16.16 -6.61 3.94
C CYS A 110 -16.95 -7.69 4.70
N LYS A 111 -18.02 -7.31 5.38
CA LYS A 111 -18.86 -8.24 6.16
C LYS A 111 -19.52 -9.32 5.29
N SER A 112 -19.79 -9.04 4.02
CA SER A 112 -20.45 -9.96 3.09
C SER A 112 -19.48 -10.97 2.47
N CYS A 113 -18.31 -10.51 2.00
CA CYS A 113 -17.33 -11.39 1.33
C CYS A 113 -16.11 -11.73 2.21
N HIS A 114 -16.05 -11.26 3.46
CA HIS A 114 -14.97 -11.55 4.42
C HIS A 114 -13.55 -11.30 3.87
N GLY A 115 -13.42 -10.32 2.97
CA GLY A 115 -12.16 -9.98 2.32
C GLY A 115 -11.88 -10.73 1.02
N GLN A 116 -12.71 -11.68 0.63
CA GLN A 116 -12.50 -12.51 -0.57
C GLN A 116 -12.77 -11.76 -1.89
N ARG A 117 -13.47 -10.60 -1.85
CA ARG A 117 -13.74 -9.70 -2.98
C ARG A 117 -14.54 -10.30 -4.14
N LEU A 118 -15.01 -11.55 -4.00
CA LEU A 118 -15.73 -12.30 -5.03
C LEU A 118 -17.12 -12.73 -4.55
N LYS A 119 -18.01 -13.00 -5.50
CA LYS A 119 -19.35 -13.55 -5.23
C LYS A 119 -19.23 -15.04 -4.86
N PRO A 120 -20.17 -15.58 -4.04
CA PRO A 120 -20.17 -17.00 -3.69
C PRO A 120 -20.16 -17.93 -4.91
N SER A 121 -20.86 -17.56 -6.01
CA SER A 121 -20.88 -18.34 -7.25
C SER A 121 -19.50 -18.44 -7.91
N SER A 122 -18.67 -17.38 -7.83
CA SER A 122 -17.30 -17.41 -8.35
C SER A 122 -16.36 -18.24 -7.48
N LEU A 123 -16.62 -18.25 -6.16
CA LEU A 123 -15.85 -19.05 -5.19
C LEU A 123 -16.24 -20.54 -5.20
N ALA A 124 -17.39 -20.89 -5.79
CA ALA A 124 -17.82 -22.26 -5.97
C ALA A 124 -17.02 -23.01 -7.05
N VAL A 125 -16.30 -22.29 -7.92
CA VAL A 125 -15.40 -22.91 -8.89
C VAL A 125 -14.08 -23.26 -8.21
N THR A 126 -13.69 -24.54 -8.26
CA THR A 126 -12.50 -25.07 -7.61
C THR A 126 -11.60 -25.82 -8.58
N ILE A 127 -10.31 -25.83 -8.28
CA ILE A 127 -9.28 -26.65 -8.92
C ILE A 127 -8.54 -27.36 -7.77
N ALA A 128 -8.49 -28.69 -7.79
CA ALA A 128 -7.95 -29.49 -6.68
C ALA A 128 -8.48 -29.00 -5.32
N ASP A 129 -9.80 -28.90 -5.20
CA ASP A 129 -10.56 -28.48 -4.01
C ASP A 129 -10.27 -27.06 -3.48
N LYS A 130 -9.55 -26.24 -4.23
CA LYS A 130 -9.23 -24.86 -3.87
C LYS A 130 -9.89 -23.87 -4.82
N ASN A 131 -10.56 -22.86 -4.26
CA ASN A 131 -11.09 -21.75 -5.02
C ASN A 131 -10.00 -20.69 -5.32
N ILE A 132 -10.30 -19.77 -6.21
CA ILE A 132 -9.34 -18.74 -6.64
C ILE A 132 -8.82 -17.88 -5.47
N TYR A 133 -9.63 -17.57 -4.47
CA TYR A 133 -9.19 -16.80 -3.31
C TYR A 133 -8.16 -17.59 -2.49
N GLN A 134 -8.42 -18.87 -2.21
CA GLN A 134 -7.51 -19.74 -1.48
C GLN A 134 -6.17 -19.90 -2.22
N ILE A 135 -6.22 -20.00 -3.55
CA ILE A 135 -5.03 -20.10 -4.40
C ILE A 135 -4.21 -18.79 -4.35
N THR A 136 -4.87 -17.64 -4.52
CA THR A 136 -4.19 -16.34 -4.52
C THR A 136 -3.71 -15.88 -3.14
N ASP A 137 -4.26 -16.45 -2.07
CA ASP A 137 -3.87 -16.15 -0.68
C ASP A 137 -2.63 -16.96 -0.22
N MET A 138 -2.23 -17.97 -0.99
CA MET A 138 -0.97 -18.68 -0.74
C MET A 138 0.23 -17.77 -0.96
N SER A 139 1.31 -17.98 -0.19
CA SER A 139 2.61 -17.40 -0.56
C SER A 139 3.08 -17.97 -1.90
N ILE A 140 3.87 -17.18 -2.64
CA ILE A 140 4.38 -17.55 -3.98
C ILE A 140 5.06 -18.92 -3.97
N VAL A 141 5.85 -19.22 -2.92
CA VAL A 141 6.49 -20.54 -2.79
C VAL A 141 5.46 -21.66 -2.64
N LYS A 142 4.40 -21.46 -1.86
CA LYS A 142 3.32 -22.45 -1.68
C LYS A 142 2.48 -22.58 -2.95
N LEU A 143 2.24 -21.48 -3.64
CA LEU A 143 1.52 -21.46 -4.91
C LEU A 143 2.29 -22.23 -6.00
N LYS A 144 3.61 -22.01 -6.09
CA LYS A 144 4.47 -22.78 -7.01
C LYS A 144 4.38 -24.28 -6.74
N LYS A 145 4.56 -24.68 -5.47
CA LYS A 145 4.45 -26.08 -5.06
C LYS A 145 3.08 -26.66 -5.42
N PHE A 146 1.98 -25.95 -5.12
CA PHE A 146 0.63 -26.37 -5.47
C PHE A 146 0.46 -26.59 -6.97
N LEU A 147 1.00 -25.70 -7.82
CA LEU A 147 0.90 -25.83 -9.28
C LEU A 147 1.80 -26.94 -9.84
N ASP A 148 2.92 -27.25 -9.17
CA ASP A 148 3.81 -28.32 -9.59
C ASP A 148 3.24 -29.69 -9.23
N GLU A 149 2.54 -29.81 -8.11
CA GLU A 149 1.89 -31.02 -7.62
C GLU A 149 0.45 -31.19 -8.18
N LEU A 150 -0.02 -30.28 -9.04
CA LEU A 150 -1.40 -30.25 -9.52
C LEU A 150 -1.67 -31.43 -10.47
N GLU A 151 -2.51 -32.37 -10.02
CA GLU A 151 -2.99 -33.47 -10.83
C GLU A 151 -4.19 -33.04 -11.68
N LEU A 152 -4.05 -33.10 -12.99
CA LEU A 152 -5.09 -32.73 -13.94
C LEU A 152 -5.47 -33.92 -14.82
N THR A 153 -6.74 -34.01 -15.16
CA THR A 153 -7.22 -34.96 -16.19
C THR A 153 -6.65 -34.60 -17.55
N ASP A 154 -6.61 -35.55 -18.49
CA ASP A 154 -6.05 -35.33 -19.83
C ASP A 154 -6.73 -34.18 -20.57
N ARG A 155 -8.05 -34.03 -20.40
CA ARG A 155 -8.82 -32.91 -20.96
C ARG A 155 -8.40 -31.57 -20.34
N GLN A 156 -8.19 -31.53 -19.02
CA GLN A 156 -7.75 -30.30 -18.32
C GLN A 156 -6.30 -29.95 -18.71
N LYS A 157 -5.42 -30.95 -18.87
CA LYS A 157 -4.06 -30.75 -19.36
C LYS A 157 -4.07 -30.15 -20.75
N PHE A 158 -4.87 -30.70 -21.65
CA PHE A 158 -4.98 -30.19 -23.03
C PHE A 158 -5.42 -28.73 -23.08
N ILE A 159 -6.42 -28.34 -22.27
CA ILE A 159 -6.95 -26.98 -22.22
C ILE A 159 -5.98 -26.02 -21.50
N GLY A 160 -5.36 -26.49 -20.42
CA GLY A 160 -4.63 -25.63 -19.47
C GLY A 160 -3.12 -25.58 -19.66
N ALA A 161 -2.52 -26.38 -20.54
CA ALA A 161 -1.08 -26.53 -20.65
C ALA A 161 -0.33 -25.20 -20.86
N GLU A 162 -0.71 -24.41 -21.86
CA GLU A 162 -0.07 -23.14 -22.17
C GLU A 162 -0.33 -22.10 -21.07
N ILE A 163 -1.53 -22.08 -20.48
CA ILE A 163 -1.89 -21.18 -19.38
C ILE A 163 -1.04 -21.49 -18.14
N LEU A 164 -0.90 -22.77 -17.79
CA LEU A 164 -0.10 -23.19 -16.65
C LEU A 164 1.40 -22.92 -16.85
N LYS A 165 1.88 -23.11 -18.07
CA LYS A 165 3.25 -22.77 -18.43
C LYS A 165 3.55 -21.30 -18.18
N GLU A 166 2.68 -20.42 -18.68
CA GLU A 166 2.79 -18.96 -18.46
C GLU A 166 2.69 -18.58 -16.98
N ILE A 167 1.73 -19.15 -16.25
CA ILE A 167 1.58 -18.87 -14.82
C ILE A 167 2.83 -19.31 -14.05
N LYS A 168 3.35 -20.52 -14.31
CA LYS A 168 4.56 -21.04 -13.67
C LYS A 168 5.78 -20.17 -13.96
N ALA A 169 5.95 -19.72 -15.19
CA ALA A 169 7.03 -18.81 -15.56
C ALA A 169 6.97 -17.49 -14.79
N ARG A 170 5.79 -16.86 -14.72
CA ARG A 170 5.59 -15.59 -13.98
C ARG A 170 5.80 -15.75 -12.47
N ILE A 171 5.37 -16.87 -11.90
CA ILE A 171 5.61 -17.19 -10.49
C ILE A 171 7.10 -17.40 -10.26
N GLN A 172 7.82 -18.06 -11.18
CA GLN A 172 9.25 -18.22 -11.09
C GLN A 172 9.98 -16.87 -11.07
N PHE A 173 9.61 -15.93 -11.94
CA PHE A 173 10.20 -14.58 -11.92
C PHE A 173 10.00 -13.86 -10.57
N LEU A 174 8.82 -14.01 -9.94
CA LEU A 174 8.59 -13.45 -8.61
C LEU A 174 9.51 -14.11 -7.55
N MET A 175 9.80 -15.38 -7.68
CA MET A 175 10.74 -16.09 -6.81
C MET A 175 12.19 -15.65 -7.05
N ASP A 176 12.56 -15.46 -8.31
CA ASP A 176 13.92 -15.08 -8.71
C ASP A 176 14.30 -13.66 -8.23
N VAL A 177 13.30 -12.77 -8.06
CA VAL A 177 13.50 -11.45 -7.46
C VAL A 177 13.30 -11.43 -5.93
N GLY A 178 13.24 -12.59 -5.26
CA GLY A 178 13.16 -12.71 -3.80
C GLY A 178 11.79 -12.32 -3.21
N LEU A 179 10.69 -12.51 -3.94
CA LEU A 179 9.32 -12.22 -3.49
C LEU A 179 8.51 -13.48 -3.15
N ASP A 180 9.17 -14.57 -2.82
CA ASP A 180 8.60 -15.88 -2.56
C ASP A 180 7.65 -15.94 -1.36
N TYR A 181 7.82 -15.04 -0.40
CA TYR A 181 6.98 -14.90 0.81
C TYR A 181 5.68 -14.13 0.58
N LEU A 182 5.55 -13.34 -0.50
CA LEU A 182 4.34 -12.58 -0.80
C LEU A 182 3.19 -13.50 -1.23
N SER A 183 1.96 -12.97 -1.13
CA SER A 183 0.77 -13.56 -1.73
C SER A 183 0.17 -12.64 -2.80
N LEU A 184 -0.49 -13.21 -3.81
CA LEU A 184 -1.16 -12.44 -4.85
C LEU A 184 -2.37 -11.64 -4.34
N SER A 185 -2.93 -12.04 -3.19
CA SER A 185 -4.04 -11.33 -2.53
C SER A 185 -3.60 -10.06 -1.80
N ARG A 186 -2.29 -9.86 -1.57
CA ARG A 186 -1.75 -8.73 -0.82
C ARG A 186 -2.06 -7.40 -1.49
N ALA A 187 -2.59 -6.45 -0.73
CA ALA A 187 -2.94 -5.13 -1.23
C ALA A 187 -1.66 -4.33 -1.60
N THR A 188 -1.65 -3.72 -2.78
CA THR A 188 -0.50 -2.96 -3.32
C THR A 188 -0.04 -1.83 -2.39
N GLY A 189 -0.98 -1.16 -1.71
CA GLY A 189 -0.66 -0.10 -0.76
C GLY A 189 0.05 -0.56 0.52
N THR A 190 0.21 -1.88 0.72
CA THR A 190 0.97 -2.46 1.86
C THR A 190 2.38 -2.90 1.48
N LEU A 191 2.74 -2.78 0.21
CA LEU A 191 4.06 -3.12 -0.28
C LEU A 191 5.06 -2.04 0.12
N SER A 192 6.27 -2.45 0.48
CA SER A 192 7.41 -1.55 0.60
C SER A 192 7.85 -1.05 -0.78
N GLY A 193 8.63 0.05 -0.81
CA GLY A 193 9.20 0.57 -2.07
C GLY A 193 9.99 -0.48 -2.83
N GLY A 194 10.87 -1.21 -2.14
CA GLY A 194 11.66 -2.29 -2.75
C GLY A 194 10.81 -3.47 -3.25
N GLU A 195 9.76 -3.88 -2.53
CA GLU A 195 8.82 -4.91 -3.00
C GLU A 195 8.11 -4.48 -4.30
N ALA A 196 7.62 -3.24 -4.34
CA ALA A 196 6.94 -2.71 -5.51
C ALA A 196 7.88 -2.62 -6.73
N GLN A 197 9.14 -2.23 -6.52
CA GLN A 197 10.16 -2.16 -7.56
C GLN A 197 10.47 -3.56 -8.11
N ARG A 198 10.67 -4.56 -7.25
CA ARG A 198 10.92 -5.94 -7.67
C ARG A 198 9.73 -6.58 -8.40
N ILE A 199 8.49 -6.26 -8.01
CA ILE A 199 7.30 -6.69 -8.78
C ILE A 199 7.33 -6.10 -10.19
N ARG A 200 7.69 -4.83 -10.34
CA ARG A 200 7.85 -4.20 -11.66
C ARG A 200 8.93 -4.90 -12.47
N LEU A 201 10.09 -5.17 -11.86
CA LEU A 201 11.18 -5.90 -12.49
C LEU A 201 10.73 -7.27 -12.97
N ALA A 202 10.10 -8.08 -12.12
CA ALA A 202 9.56 -9.39 -12.48
C ALA A 202 8.56 -9.32 -13.64
N THR A 203 7.73 -8.27 -13.68
CA THR A 203 6.77 -8.03 -14.77
C THR A 203 7.49 -7.69 -16.08
N GLN A 204 8.55 -6.89 -16.02
CA GLN A 204 9.35 -6.50 -17.19
C GLN A 204 10.10 -7.69 -17.77
N ILE A 205 10.71 -8.52 -16.93
CA ILE A 205 11.37 -9.78 -17.32
C ILE A 205 10.37 -10.70 -18.03
N GLY A 206 9.19 -10.85 -17.44
CA GLY A 206 8.11 -11.67 -17.99
C GLY A 206 7.53 -11.17 -19.32
N SER A 207 7.83 -9.92 -19.72
CA SER A 207 7.41 -9.40 -21.03
C SER A 207 8.23 -9.95 -22.21
N GLY A 208 9.42 -10.50 -21.94
CA GLY A 208 10.32 -11.03 -22.98
C GLY A 208 10.83 -9.99 -23.97
N LEU A 209 10.80 -8.69 -23.61
CA LEU A 209 11.31 -7.63 -24.47
C LEU A 209 12.83 -7.74 -24.63
N VAL A 210 13.30 -7.53 -25.85
CA VAL A 210 14.72 -7.57 -26.25
C VAL A 210 15.09 -6.23 -26.87
N GLY A 211 16.32 -5.78 -26.63
CA GLY A 211 16.84 -4.52 -27.20
C GLY A 211 16.32 -3.26 -26.49
N VAL A 212 15.90 -3.38 -25.25
CA VAL A 212 15.46 -2.26 -24.39
C VAL A 212 16.49 -1.93 -23.33
N ALA A 213 16.39 -0.71 -22.76
CA ALA A 213 17.21 -0.29 -21.63
C ALA A 213 16.37 -0.39 -20.33
N TYR A 214 16.89 -1.13 -19.36
CA TYR A 214 16.37 -1.20 -18.00
C TYR A 214 17.19 -0.28 -17.11
N ILE A 215 16.54 0.63 -16.41
CA ILE A 215 17.19 1.54 -15.46
C ILE A 215 16.61 1.25 -14.08
N LEU A 216 17.47 0.86 -13.17
CA LEU A 216 17.11 0.41 -11.81
C LEU A 216 17.87 1.25 -10.79
N ASP A 217 17.16 1.74 -9.78
CA ASP A 217 17.71 2.53 -8.69
C ASP A 217 17.64 1.70 -7.40
N GLU A 218 18.80 1.34 -6.86
CA GLU A 218 18.98 0.53 -5.65
C GLU A 218 18.07 -0.73 -5.57
N PRO A 219 18.05 -1.61 -6.59
CA PRO A 219 17.13 -2.76 -6.60
C PRO A 219 17.44 -3.78 -5.49
N SER A 220 18.66 -3.79 -4.93
CA SER A 220 19.07 -4.65 -3.81
C SER A 220 18.59 -4.15 -2.45
N ILE A 221 18.06 -2.93 -2.34
CA ILE A 221 17.71 -2.33 -1.04
C ILE A 221 16.77 -3.22 -0.23
N GLY A 222 17.17 -3.53 1.00
CA GLY A 222 16.39 -4.34 1.93
C GLY A 222 16.36 -5.84 1.60
N LEU A 223 17.20 -6.32 0.70
CA LEU A 223 17.42 -7.73 0.46
C LEU A 223 18.41 -8.34 1.47
N HIS A 224 18.18 -9.61 1.79
CA HIS A 224 19.19 -10.42 2.43
C HIS A 224 20.21 -10.90 1.38
N GLN A 225 21.49 -11.10 1.77
CA GLN A 225 22.57 -11.53 0.86
C GLN A 225 22.14 -12.65 -0.11
N ARG A 226 21.50 -13.69 0.40
CA ARG A 226 21.02 -14.83 -0.41
C ARG A 226 20.03 -14.42 -1.53
N ASP A 227 19.22 -13.40 -1.30
CA ASP A 227 18.23 -12.95 -2.28
C ASP A 227 18.85 -11.95 -3.25
N ASN A 228 19.96 -11.30 -2.85
CA ASN A 228 20.77 -10.47 -3.74
C ASN A 228 21.39 -11.29 -4.86
N ASP A 229 21.91 -12.50 -4.57
CA ASP A 229 22.45 -13.43 -5.58
C ASP A 229 21.40 -13.77 -6.65
N LYS A 230 20.15 -13.99 -6.26
CA LYS A 230 19.05 -14.27 -7.20
C LYS A 230 18.72 -13.06 -8.08
N LEU A 231 18.65 -11.87 -7.46
CA LEU A 231 18.44 -10.63 -8.19
C LEU A 231 19.54 -10.41 -9.22
N LEU A 232 20.79 -10.57 -8.80
CA LEU A 232 21.97 -10.42 -9.67
C LEU A 232 21.92 -11.40 -10.86
N GLY A 233 21.62 -12.69 -10.60
CA GLY A 233 21.42 -13.68 -11.65
C GLY A 233 20.31 -13.28 -12.64
N THR A 234 19.26 -12.65 -12.15
CA THR A 234 18.16 -12.13 -12.96
C THR A 234 18.58 -10.96 -13.84
N LEU A 235 19.37 -10.01 -13.32
CA LEU A 235 19.90 -8.86 -14.07
C LEU A 235 20.86 -9.30 -15.16
N ILE A 236 21.75 -10.25 -14.85
CA ILE A 236 22.65 -10.87 -15.82
C ILE A 236 21.86 -11.56 -16.94
N HIS A 237 20.80 -12.30 -16.59
CA HIS A 237 19.94 -12.92 -17.59
C HIS A 237 19.27 -11.90 -18.52
N LEU A 238 18.77 -10.78 -17.99
CA LEU A 238 18.23 -9.70 -18.80
C LEU A 238 19.26 -9.13 -19.81
N ARG A 239 20.50 -8.92 -19.37
CA ARG A 239 21.61 -8.51 -20.22
C ARG A 239 21.86 -9.52 -21.33
N ASP A 240 21.93 -10.79 -20.98
CA ASP A 240 22.24 -11.88 -21.91
C ASP A 240 21.16 -12.09 -22.98
N LEU A 241 19.92 -11.63 -22.70
CA LEU A 241 18.83 -11.54 -23.69
C LEU A 241 19.02 -10.40 -24.71
N GLY A 242 20.11 -9.61 -24.62
CA GLY A 242 20.41 -8.51 -25.53
C GLY A 242 19.84 -7.16 -25.10
N ASN A 243 19.60 -6.97 -23.81
CA ASN A 243 19.17 -5.70 -23.23
C ASN A 243 20.35 -4.93 -22.63
N SER A 244 20.16 -3.61 -22.48
CA SER A 244 21.05 -2.78 -21.67
C SER A 244 20.49 -2.66 -20.26
N VAL A 245 21.26 -3.04 -19.25
CA VAL A 245 20.85 -2.96 -17.84
C VAL A 245 21.72 -1.95 -17.13
N ILE A 246 21.13 -0.84 -16.70
CA ILE A 246 21.80 0.25 -15.97
C ILE A 246 21.29 0.19 -14.53
N VAL A 247 22.22 0.04 -13.58
CA VAL A 247 21.88 -0.11 -12.16
C VAL A 247 22.64 0.95 -11.38
N VAL A 248 21.94 1.70 -10.56
CA VAL A 248 22.54 2.56 -9.53
C VAL A 248 22.57 1.72 -8.26
N GLU A 249 23.77 1.41 -7.77
CA GLU A 249 23.96 0.49 -6.65
C GLU A 249 25.17 0.87 -5.78
N HIS A 250 25.12 0.37 -4.54
CA HIS A 250 26.18 0.49 -3.55
C HIS A 250 26.72 -0.88 -3.07
N ASP A 251 26.16 -1.96 -3.62
CA ASP A 251 26.48 -3.33 -3.28
C ASP A 251 27.74 -3.80 -4.04
N GLU A 252 28.70 -4.35 -3.31
CA GLU A 252 29.97 -4.81 -3.85
C GLU A 252 29.80 -5.93 -4.89
N ASP A 253 28.93 -6.92 -4.60
CA ASP A 253 28.74 -8.07 -5.48
C ASP A 253 28.15 -7.64 -6.83
N THR A 254 27.22 -6.68 -6.80
CA THR A 254 26.64 -6.09 -8.02
C THR A 254 27.67 -5.32 -8.82
N MET A 255 28.53 -4.51 -8.16
CA MET A 255 29.60 -3.80 -8.84
C MET A 255 30.63 -4.75 -9.47
N ARG A 256 31.03 -5.80 -8.76
CA ARG A 256 31.98 -6.81 -9.29
C ARG A 256 31.43 -7.61 -10.48
N ALA A 257 30.10 -7.77 -10.56
CA ALA A 257 29.43 -8.50 -11.65
C ALA A 257 29.12 -7.62 -12.86
N ALA A 258 29.29 -6.29 -12.75
CA ALA A 258 29.01 -5.35 -13.82
C ALA A 258 30.06 -5.47 -14.94
N ASP A 259 29.64 -5.40 -16.20
CA ASP A 259 30.54 -5.33 -17.36
C ASP A 259 31.29 -4.00 -17.43
N TYR A 260 30.64 -2.94 -16.92
CA TYR A 260 31.18 -1.58 -16.95
C TYR A 260 30.65 -0.76 -15.79
N ILE A 261 31.49 -0.04 -15.11
CA ILE A 261 31.19 0.79 -13.97
C ILE A 261 31.45 2.26 -14.32
N VAL A 262 30.58 3.14 -13.91
CA VAL A 262 30.76 4.60 -13.91
C VAL A 262 30.73 5.08 -12.46
N ASP A 263 31.89 5.41 -11.92
CA ASP A 263 32.04 5.92 -10.56
C ASP A 263 31.78 7.42 -10.52
N ILE A 264 30.77 7.85 -9.74
CA ILE A 264 30.33 9.24 -9.67
C ILE A 264 30.61 9.77 -8.26
N GLY A 265 31.40 10.84 -8.18
CA GLY A 265 31.79 11.51 -6.93
C GLY A 265 32.70 12.71 -7.20
N PRO A 266 33.54 13.11 -6.20
CA PRO A 266 33.22 13.10 -4.78
C PRO A 266 32.14 14.12 -4.44
N GLY A 267 31.51 13.95 -3.27
CA GLY A 267 30.51 14.89 -2.76
C GLY A 267 29.09 14.58 -3.22
N ALA A 268 28.14 15.44 -2.83
CA ALA A 268 26.72 15.26 -3.09
C ALA A 268 26.05 16.59 -3.52
N GLY A 269 24.92 16.48 -4.20
CA GLY A 269 24.11 17.61 -4.64
C GLY A 269 24.85 18.53 -5.60
N ARG A 270 24.89 19.84 -5.32
CA ARG A 270 25.56 20.86 -6.17
C ARG A 270 27.06 20.72 -6.24
N ASN A 271 27.71 20.00 -5.31
CA ASN A 271 29.16 19.84 -5.21
C ASN A 271 29.61 18.43 -5.60
N GLY A 272 28.73 17.62 -6.22
CA GLY A 272 28.99 16.26 -6.64
C GLY A 272 28.54 16.02 -8.08
N GLY A 273 28.63 14.76 -8.51
CA GLY A 273 28.16 14.35 -9.84
C GLY A 273 29.25 14.42 -10.92
N GLU A 274 30.52 14.50 -10.54
CA GLU A 274 31.65 14.33 -11.46
C GLU A 274 31.96 12.85 -11.67
N VAL A 275 32.29 12.47 -12.89
CA VAL A 275 32.76 11.12 -13.19
C VAL A 275 34.22 11.00 -12.75
N VAL A 276 34.48 10.22 -11.73
CA VAL A 276 35.83 10.03 -11.15
C VAL A 276 36.58 8.95 -11.90
N ALA A 277 35.95 7.84 -12.22
CA ALA A 277 36.52 6.72 -12.91
C ALA A 277 35.47 5.99 -13.74
N THR A 278 35.91 5.34 -14.82
CA THR A 278 35.06 4.47 -15.65
C THR A 278 35.84 3.26 -16.12
N GLY A 279 35.19 2.13 -16.25
CA GLY A 279 35.80 0.90 -16.73
C GLY A 279 35.26 -0.36 -16.05
N THR A 280 36.03 -1.41 -16.09
CA THR A 280 35.75 -2.67 -15.36
C THR A 280 36.01 -2.48 -13.86
N ALA A 281 35.55 -3.42 -13.03
CA ALA A 281 35.86 -3.39 -11.59
C ALA A 281 37.36 -3.28 -11.32
N ALA A 282 38.20 -3.93 -12.13
CA ALA A 282 39.66 -3.86 -12.01
C ALA A 282 40.20 -2.45 -12.33
N ASP A 283 39.62 -1.76 -13.30
CA ASP A 283 40.00 -0.39 -13.66
C ASP A 283 39.63 0.59 -12.54
N ILE A 284 38.45 0.42 -11.93
CA ILE A 284 38.00 1.24 -10.81
C ILE A 284 38.90 1.03 -9.58
N MET A 285 39.27 -0.22 -9.26
CA MET A 285 40.19 -0.57 -8.16
C MET A 285 41.59 0.02 -8.37
N ALA A 286 42.03 0.15 -9.61
CA ALA A 286 43.33 0.74 -9.95
C ALA A 286 43.37 2.29 -9.87
N CYS A 287 42.20 2.93 -9.83
CA CYS A 287 42.08 4.41 -9.80
C CYS A 287 42.25 4.89 -8.34
N LYS A 288 43.35 5.67 -8.12
CA LYS A 288 43.68 6.21 -6.78
C LYS A 288 42.70 7.25 -6.26
N ASP A 289 41.99 7.90 -7.16
CA ASP A 289 41.01 8.96 -6.81
C ASP A 289 39.62 8.41 -6.57
N SER A 290 39.38 7.11 -6.83
CA SER A 290 38.11 6.42 -6.61
C SER A 290 38.01 5.91 -5.18
N LEU A 291 37.06 6.47 -4.41
CA LEU A 291 36.72 5.91 -3.11
C LEU A 291 36.08 4.54 -3.26
N THR A 292 35.22 4.35 -4.25
CA THR A 292 34.58 3.08 -4.59
C THR A 292 35.65 2.01 -4.86
N GLY A 293 36.70 2.34 -5.65
CA GLY A 293 37.79 1.45 -5.94
C GLY A 293 38.64 1.04 -4.73
N ALA A 294 38.70 1.88 -3.72
CA ALA A 294 39.41 1.57 -2.48
C ALA A 294 38.66 0.56 -1.59
N TYR A 295 37.34 0.38 -1.77
CA TYR A 295 36.51 -0.57 -1.04
C TYR A 295 36.15 -1.83 -1.84
N LEU A 296 36.20 -1.81 -3.16
CA LEU A 296 36.10 -2.96 -4.04
C LEU A 296 37.36 -3.88 -3.94
#